data_f215732c36b29c37140d3ee0fb201e5b
#
_entry.id   f215732c36b29c37140d3ee0fb201e5b
#
_cell.length_a   1.000
_cell.length_b   1.000
_cell.length_c   1.000
_cell.angle_alpha   90.00
_cell.angle_beta   90.00
_cell.angle_gamma   90.00
#
_symmetry.space_group_name_H-M   'P 1'
#
loop_
_entity.id
_entity.type
_entity.pdbx_description
1 polymer ?
#
loop_
_entity_poly.entity_id
_entity_poly.type
_entity_poly.pdbx_seq_one_letter_code
_entity_poly.pdbx_strand_id
1 'polypeptide(L)'
;MDYARILKKLYKSPALSAALIIESFERREGVSVIVEEVDIGKPGFKIVSEKGVFLLLKHSVDYYNANWGRSTSIQSRMLPYGIPVPLYLGQGEISAGFHAAANSKDPANAVEKWLNDIFEMDLVAAYFLRYFSKSEALKDYRVIIFEAIESFYMGLDHVAIMSLIPVVEGGLRNLQSLVLGEGKGNVKGEIFEKRLKFILKNWGSRRVSDYDWHPGRYGVDDIEVDFYTHICPQSDVINCFRLFFKNVLYRTTESNSGGFNRHVIVHMLGNDFNKPANFYRVFLALTHITFIESLTNESVPFFWQGYNDESRKLGQYLRDISMAMDGRRKFIKCFGLPEYPKA
;
A
#
# COMPACT_ATOMS: atom_id res chain seq x y z
N MET A 1 -4.23 36.59 -17.04
CA MET A 1 -4.42 36.69 -15.58
C MET A 1 -4.39 35.31 -15.00
N ASP A 2 -3.58 35.10 -13.99
CA ASP A 2 -3.38 33.77 -13.40
C ASP A 2 -4.23 33.64 -12.11
N TYR A 3 -5.41 33.06 -12.25
CA TYR A 3 -6.30 32.79 -11.10
C TYR A 3 -5.66 31.83 -10.07
N ALA A 4 -4.65 31.10 -10.44
CA ALA A 4 -3.96 30.17 -9.53
C ALA A 4 -3.44 30.87 -8.27
N ARG A 5 -3.04 32.16 -8.38
CA ARG A 5 -2.59 32.93 -7.21
C ARG A 5 -3.72 33.28 -6.24
N ILE A 6 -4.91 33.56 -6.74
CA ILE A 6 -6.11 33.80 -5.91
C ILE A 6 -6.52 32.50 -5.26
N LEU A 7 -6.64 31.45 -6.06
CA LEU A 7 -7.08 30.13 -5.61
C LEU A 7 -6.15 29.55 -4.53
N LYS A 8 -4.82 29.69 -4.69
CA LYS A 8 -3.83 29.29 -3.66
C LYS A 8 -3.98 30.08 -2.35
N LYS A 9 -4.32 31.36 -2.44
CA LYS A 9 -4.55 32.17 -1.24
C LYS A 9 -5.85 31.77 -0.53
N LEU A 10 -6.92 31.59 -1.30
CA LEU A 10 -8.22 31.13 -0.79
C LEU A 10 -8.12 29.74 -0.16
N TYR A 11 -7.40 28.82 -0.80
CA TYR A 11 -7.17 27.48 -0.25
C TYR A 11 -6.54 27.49 1.15
N LYS A 12 -5.69 28.47 1.44
CA LYS A 12 -5.06 28.62 2.76
C LYS A 12 -5.95 29.34 3.78
N SER A 13 -7.14 29.77 3.41
CA SER A 13 -8.04 30.47 4.32
C SER A 13 -8.72 29.48 5.28
N PRO A 14 -8.66 29.69 6.60
CA PRO A 14 -9.31 28.82 7.57
C PRO A 14 -10.85 28.98 7.57
N ALA A 15 -11.36 30.08 7.02
CA ALA A 15 -12.79 30.42 6.97
C ALA A 15 -13.28 30.53 5.52
N LEU A 16 -13.01 29.50 4.72
CA LEU A 16 -13.44 29.48 3.32
C LEU A 16 -14.97 29.40 3.21
N SER A 17 -15.56 30.37 2.49
CA SER A 17 -17.00 30.46 2.22
C SER A 17 -17.25 30.92 0.79
N ALA A 18 -18.45 30.67 0.26
CA ALA A 18 -18.83 31.14 -1.07
C ALA A 18 -18.72 32.67 -1.19
N ALA A 19 -19.16 33.41 -0.16
CA ALA A 19 -19.07 34.87 -0.14
C ALA A 19 -17.61 35.37 -0.23
N LEU A 20 -16.71 34.77 0.56
CA LEU A 20 -15.28 35.12 0.53
C LEU A 20 -14.65 34.83 -0.85
N ILE A 21 -15.06 33.76 -1.51
CA ILE A 21 -14.57 33.41 -2.85
C ILE A 21 -15.03 34.46 -3.85
N ILE A 22 -16.33 34.77 -3.90
CA ILE A 22 -16.90 35.79 -4.81
C ILE A 22 -16.22 37.15 -4.59
N GLU A 23 -16.17 37.63 -3.35
CA GLU A 23 -15.53 38.90 -3.01
C GLU A 23 -14.03 38.94 -3.45
N SER A 24 -13.32 37.81 -3.31
CA SER A 24 -11.91 37.75 -3.68
C SER A 24 -11.68 37.83 -5.18
N PHE A 25 -12.57 37.27 -6.00
CA PHE A 25 -12.49 37.38 -7.45
C PHE A 25 -12.92 38.80 -7.93
N GLU A 26 -14.01 39.36 -7.40
CA GLU A 26 -14.48 40.70 -7.73
C GLU A 26 -13.44 41.76 -7.38
N ARG A 27 -12.92 41.73 -6.14
CA ARG A 27 -11.93 42.73 -5.66
C ARG A 27 -10.62 42.73 -6.43
N ARG A 28 -10.14 41.55 -6.85
CA ARG A 28 -8.81 41.40 -7.43
C ARG A 28 -8.78 41.45 -8.94
N GLU A 29 -9.77 40.94 -9.57
CA GLU A 29 -9.80 40.74 -11.02
C GLU A 29 -11.01 41.44 -11.68
N GLY A 30 -11.94 41.99 -10.89
CA GLY A 30 -13.17 42.55 -11.39
C GLY A 30 -14.10 41.53 -12.09
N VAL A 31 -13.99 40.27 -11.73
CA VAL A 31 -14.68 39.15 -12.41
C VAL A 31 -15.73 38.56 -11.48
N SER A 32 -16.94 38.39 -12.01
CA SER A 32 -18.00 37.64 -11.34
C SER A 32 -17.77 36.12 -11.55
N VAL A 33 -17.99 35.33 -10.51
CA VAL A 33 -17.88 33.88 -10.53
C VAL A 33 -19.12 33.25 -9.90
N ILE A 34 -19.50 32.08 -10.41
CA ILE A 34 -20.56 31.24 -9.81
C ILE A 34 -19.87 30.26 -8.86
N VAL A 35 -20.36 30.21 -7.62
CA VAL A 35 -19.81 29.33 -6.59
C VAL A 35 -20.89 28.37 -6.11
N GLU A 36 -20.63 27.07 -6.26
CA GLU A 36 -21.51 25.96 -5.86
C GLU A 36 -20.82 25.12 -4.78
N GLU A 37 -21.57 24.69 -3.77
CA GLU A 37 -21.05 23.68 -2.84
C GLU A 37 -21.02 22.30 -3.52
N VAL A 38 -19.91 21.57 -3.35
CA VAL A 38 -19.72 20.24 -3.91
C VAL A 38 -19.11 19.31 -2.87
N ASP A 39 -19.40 18.01 -3.01
CA ASP A 39 -18.71 16.95 -2.27
C ASP A 39 -18.09 15.94 -3.24
N ILE A 40 -16.77 15.87 -3.25
CA ILE A 40 -15.98 14.92 -4.05
C ILE A 40 -15.39 13.79 -3.19
N GLY A 41 -16.07 13.44 -2.08
CA GLY A 41 -15.57 12.65 -0.97
C GLY A 41 -14.96 13.53 0.14
N LYS A 42 -14.93 14.84 -0.10
CA LYS A 42 -14.63 15.93 0.83
C LYS A 42 -15.43 17.17 0.43
N PRO A 43 -15.96 17.92 1.41
CA PRO A 43 -16.71 19.13 1.12
C PRO A 43 -15.83 20.21 0.50
N GLY A 44 -16.34 20.90 -0.48
CA GLY A 44 -15.63 21.95 -1.22
C GLY A 44 -16.54 22.91 -1.95
N PHE A 45 -15.93 23.73 -2.78
CA PHE A 45 -16.58 24.70 -3.66
C PHE A 45 -16.10 24.50 -5.09
N LYS A 46 -17.07 24.34 -5.99
CA LYS A 46 -16.86 24.45 -7.44
C LYS A 46 -17.03 25.93 -7.82
N ILE A 47 -16.05 26.47 -8.50
CA ILE A 47 -16.04 27.85 -8.93
C ILE A 47 -16.03 27.87 -10.46
N VAL A 48 -17.11 28.39 -11.04
CA VAL A 48 -17.24 28.52 -12.49
C VAL A 48 -16.99 29.97 -12.88
N SER A 49 -16.07 30.18 -13.83
CA SER A 49 -15.72 31.49 -14.40
C SER A 49 -15.59 31.39 -15.92
N GLU A 50 -15.45 32.53 -16.58
CA GLU A 50 -15.18 32.57 -18.03
C GLU A 50 -13.89 31.84 -18.43
N LYS A 51 -12.94 31.67 -17.51
CA LYS A 51 -11.62 31.05 -17.77
C LYS A 51 -11.53 29.58 -17.36
N GLY A 52 -12.62 29.01 -16.84
CA GLY A 52 -12.65 27.60 -16.48
C GLY A 52 -13.34 27.31 -15.17
N VAL A 53 -13.19 26.04 -14.75
CA VAL A 53 -13.83 25.48 -13.56
C VAL A 53 -12.76 25.11 -12.55
N PHE A 54 -12.90 25.59 -11.32
CA PHE A 54 -11.91 25.42 -10.27
C PHE A 54 -12.51 24.75 -9.05
N LEU A 55 -11.68 24.04 -8.29
CA LEU A 55 -12.07 23.38 -7.04
C LEU A 55 -11.30 24.00 -5.87
N LEU A 56 -12.02 24.37 -4.83
CA LEU A 56 -11.46 24.66 -3.51
C LEU A 56 -12.13 23.76 -2.46
N LEU A 57 -11.33 23.14 -1.59
CA LEU A 57 -11.85 22.34 -0.49
C LEU A 57 -12.14 23.21 0.72
N LYS A 58 -13.25 22.95 1.42
CA LYS A 58 -13.52 23.49 2.76
C LYS A 58 -12.46 22.94 3.72
N HIS A 59 -12.09 23.66 4.73
CA HIS A 59 -11.16 23.20 5.78
C HIS A 59 -9.80 22.72 5.25
N SER A 60 -9.18 23.52 4.37
CA SER A 60 -7.87 23.21 3.78
C SER A 60 -6.76 22.99 4.83
N VAL A 61 -6.87 23.60 6.01
CA VAL A 61 -5.89 23.45 7.10
C VAL A 61 -6.02 22.07 7.78
N ASP A 62 -7.26 21.63 8.01
CA ASP A 62 -7.53 20.32 8.66
C ASP A 62 -7.61 19.17 7.66
N TYR A 63 -7.59 19.47 6.39
CA TYR A 63 -7.77 18.48 5.33
C TYR A 63 -6.70 17.39 5.36
N TYR A 64 -5.50 17.73 5.70
CA TYR A 64 -4.35 16.81 5.79
C TYR A 64 -4.20 16.18 7.19
N ASN A 65 -5.18 16.37 8.06
CA ASN A 65 -5.13 15.78 9.40
C ASN A 65 -5.18 14.25 9.32
N ALA A 66 -4.26 13.59 10.00
CA ALA A 66 -4.13 12.13 10.05
C ALA A 66 -5.35 11.40 10.62
N ASN A 67 -6.25 12.10 11.32
CA ASN A 67 -7.42 11.52 11.98
C ASN A 67 -8.59 11.16 11.03
N TRP A 68 -8.43 11.32 9.73
CA TRP A 68 -9.50 11.10 8.76
C TRP A 68 -9.68 9.65 8.29
N GLY A 69 -9.13 8.67 9.00
CA GLY A 69 -9.33 7.24 8.70
C GLY A 69 -8.69 6.75 7.40
N ARG A 70 -7.68 7.47 6.88
CA ARG A 70 -6.95 7.05 5.69
C ARG A 70 -6.10 5.79 5.94
N SER A 71 -5.99 4.95 4.92
CA SER A 71 -5.07 3.81 4.93
C SER A 71 -3.61 4.24 5.14
N THR A 72 -3.20 5.38 4.59
CA THR A 72 -1.88 6.00 4.85
C THR A 72 -1.64 6.27 6.34
N SER A 73 -2.66 6.64 7.11
CA SER A 73 -2.53 6.83 8.56
C SER A 73 -2.30 5.51 9.30
N ILE A 74 -2.97 4.44 8.86
CA ILE A 74 -2.75 3.08 9.38
C ILE A 74 -1.34 2.64 8.99
N GLN A 75 -0.95 2.83 7.72
CA GLN A 75 0.39 2.49 7.23
C GLN A 75 1.49 3.18 8.04
N SER A 76 1.34 4.46 8.35
CA SER A 76 2.33 5.21 9.12
C SER A 76 2.57 4.61 10.50
N ARG A 77 1.52 4.07 11.13
CA ARG A 77 1.63 3.36 12.42
C ARG A 77 2.25 1.96 12.29
N MET A 78 2.08 1.30 11.15
CA MET A 78 2.62 -0.04 10.86
C MET A 78 4.08 0.01 10.38
N LEU A 79 4.56 1.14 9.85
CA LEU A 79 5.93 1.28 9.33
C LEU A 79 7.03 0.94 10.35
N PRO A 80 6.95 1.34 11.64
CA PRO A 80 7.96 0.98 12.64
C PRO A 80 8.12 -0.53 12.83
N TYR A 81 7.06 -1.30 12.53
CA TYR A 81 7.06 -2.77 12.58
C TYR A 81 7.36 -3.42 11.23
N GLY A 82 7.61 -2.61 10.20
CA GLY A 82 7.93 -3.09 8.86
C GLY A 82 6.78 -3.81 8.16
N ILE A 83 5.53 -3.49 8.47
CA ILE A 83 4.35 -4.19 7.94
C ILE A 83 3.65 -3.27 6.92
N PRO A 84 3.41 -3.74 5.67
CA PRO A 84 2.49 -3.08 4.76
C PRO A 84 1.05 -3.34 5.22
N VAL A 85 0.14 -2.38 5.01
CA VAL A 85 -1.27 -2.54 5.37
C VAL A 85 -1.84 -3.80 4.72
N PRO A 86 -2.42 -4.74 5.49
CA PRO A 86 -3.10 -5.90 4.92
C PRO A 86 -4.31 -5.46 4.09
N LEU A 87 -4.33 -5.87 2.82
CA LEU A 87 -5.43 -5.60 1.89
C LEU A 87 -6.40 -6.78 1.83
N TYR A 88 -7.59 -6.54 1.31
CA TYR A 88 -8.67 -7.52 1.13
C TYR A 88 -9.20 -8.13 2.45
N LEU A 89 -8.89 -7.54 3.58
CA LEU A 89 -9.38 -7.90 4.90
C LEU A 89 -10.19 -6.74 5.51
N GLY A 90 -10.99 -7.04 6.51
CA GLY A 90 -11.78 -6.03 7.23
C GLY A 90 -10.89 -4.97 7.88
N GLN A 91 -10.82 -3.76 7.31
CA GLN A 91 -9.90 -2.72 7.79
C GLN A 91 -10.16 -2.31 9.25
N GLY A 92 -11.40 -2.40 9.72
CA GLY A 92 -11.73 -2.17 11.13
C GLY A 92 -11.08 -3.20 12.06
N GLU A 93 -11.18 -4.48 11.71
CA GLU A 93 -10.60 -5.59 12.48
C GLU A 93 -9.06 -5.53 12.45
N ILE A 94 -8.48 -5.27 11.28
CA ILE A 94 -7.03 -5.10 11.11
C ILE A 94 -6.52 -3.94 11.97
N SER A 95 -7.20 -2.80 11.94
CA SER A 95 -6.80 -1.63 12.72
C SER A 95 -6.94 -1.87 14.22
N ALA A 96 -8.02 -2.52 14.66
CA ALA A 96 -8.26 -2.83 16.08
C ALA A 96 -7.23 -3.87 16.59
N GLY A 97 -7.01 -4.96 15.86
CA GLY A 97 -6.05 -6.00 16.23
C GLY A 97 -4.62 -5.47 16.28
N PHE A 98 -4.20 -4.70 15.28
CA PHE A 98 -2.91 -4.03 15.29
C PHE A 98 -2.75 -3.06 16.48
N HIS A 99 -3.78 -2.23 16.74
CA HIS A 99 -3.75 -1.29 17.84
C HIS A 99 -3.61 -2.00 19.20
N ALA A 100 -4.34 -3.09 19.42
CA ALA A 100 -4.23 -3.90 20.62
C ALA A 100 -2.81 -4.49 20.79
N ALA A 101 -2.24 -5.04 19.71
CA ALA A 101 -0.89 -5.60 19.71
C ALA A 101 0.19 -4.51 19.96
N ALA A 102 0.09 -3.37 19.29
CA ALA A 102 1.05 -2.26 19.39
C ALA A 102 1.04 -1.57 20.75
N ASN A 103 -0.04 -1.67 21.51
CA ASN A 103 -0.16 -1.13 22.87
C ASN A 103 0.07 -2.18 23.98
N SER A 104 0.52 -3.38 23.62
CA SER A 104 0.84 -4.43 24.60
C SER A 104 2.13 -4.13 25.40
N LYS A 105 2.42 -4.93 26.42
CA LYS A 105 3.68 -4.82 27.21
C LYS A 105 4.93 -5.10 26.38
N ASP A 106 4.82 -5.96 25.35
CA ASP A 106 5.89 -6.26 24.40
C ASP A 106 5.34 -6.08 22.96
N PRO A 107 5.31 -4.82 22.47
CA PRO A 107 4.70 -4.50 21.21
C PRO A 107 5.32 -5.23 20.01
N ALA A 108 6.64 -5.44 20.02
CA ALA A 108 7.34 -6.07 18.90
C ALA A 108 6.87 -7.51 18.71
N ASN A 109 6.91 -8.32 19.75
CA ASN A 109 6.48 -9.72 19.71
C ASN A 109 4.95 -9.84 19.52
N ALA A 110 4.17 -8.96 20.16
CA ALA A 110 2.70 -8.99 20.01
C ALA A 110 2.25 -8.67 18.58
N VAL A 111 2.90 -7.71 17.91
CA VAL A 111 2.61 -7.37 16.53
C VAL A 111 3.06 -8.47 15.57
N GLU A 112 4.21 -9.11 15.79
CA GLU A 112 4.63 -10.27 15.00
C GLU A 112 3.66 -11.44 15.16
N LYS A 113 3.22 -11.72 16.39
CA LYS A 113 2.21 -12.74 16.65
C LYS A 113 0.88 -12.41 15.97
N TRP A 114 0.37 -11.19 16.15
CA TRP A 114 -0.85 -10.72 15.49
C TRP A 114 -0.77 -10.90 13.97
N LEU A 115 0.36 -10.55 13.35
CA LEU A 115 0.54 -10.71 11.90
C LEU A 115 0.50 -12.18 11.48
N ASN A 116 1.05 -13.09 12.28
CA ASN A 116 0.97 -14.52 12.01
C ASN A 116 -0.47 -15.04 12.16
N ASP A 117 -1.17 -14.59 13.20
CA ASP A 117 -2.50 -15.10 13.55
C ASP A 117 -3.59 -14.69 12.53
N ILE A 118 -3.42 -13.60 11.80
CA ILE A 118 -4.38 -13.20 10.75
C ILE A 118 -4.26 -14.02 9.45
N PHE A 119 -3.18 -14.77 9.26
CA PHE A 119 -2.93 -15.53 8.04
C PHE A 119 -3.12 -17.03 8.24
N GLU A 120 -4.37 -17.45 8.16
CA GLU A 120 -4.71 -18.87 8.06
C GLU A 120 -4.29 -19.44 6.69
N MET A 121 -4.02 -20.76 6.62
CA MET A 121 -3.61 -21.43 5.38
C MET A 121 -4.64 -21.29 4.25
N ASP A 122 -5.95 -21.32 4.58
CA ASP A 122 -7.01 -21.11 3.60
C ASP A 122 -7.00 -19.69 3.03
N LEU A 123 -6.64 -18.70 3.86
CA LEU A 123 -6.49 -17.31 3.44
C LEU A 123 -5.31 -17.16 2.49
N VAL A 124 -4.14 -17.71 2.82
CA VAL A 124 -2.96 -17.71 1.96
C VAL A 124 -3.25 -18.40 0.62
N ALA A 125 -3.93 -19.55 0.66
CA ALA A 125 -4.38 -20.26 -0.53
C ALA A 125 -5.34 -19.42 -1.39
N ALA A 126 -6.29 -18.73 -0.76
CA ALA A 126 -7.22 -17.85 -1.46
C ALA A 126 -6.49 -16.65 -2.12
N TYR A 127 -5.54 -16.02 -1.44
CA TYR A 127 -4.72 -14.97 -2.05
C TYR A 127 -3.95 -15.47 -3.28
N PHE A 128 -3.31 -16.64 -3.16
CA PHE A 128 -2.57 -17.21 -4.28
C PHE A 128 -3.47 -17.49 -5.48
N LEU A 129 -4.57 -18.23 -5.28
CA LEU A 129 -5.42 -18.68 -6.38
C LEU A 129 -6.26 -17.54 -7.01
N ARG A 130 -6.70 -16.59 -6.20
CA ARG A 130 -7.66 -15.58 -6.66
C ARG A 130 -7.03 -14.26 -7.08
N TYR A 131 -5.82 -13.98 -6.61
CA TYR A 131 -5.12 -12.73 -6.90
C TYR A 131 -3.78 -12.97 -7.60
N PHE A 132 -2.83 -13.67 -6.98
CA PHE A 132 -1.49 -13.80 -7.54
C PHE A 132 -1.47 -14.59 -8.84
N SER A 133 -2.24 -15.69 -8.92
CA SER A 133 -2.34 -16.50 -10.14
C SER A 133 -3.09 -15.80 -11.28
N LYS A 134 -3.88 -14.76 -11.00
CA LYS A 134 -4.61 -13.96 -11.98
C LYS A 134 -3.86 -12.72 -12.45
N SER A 135 -2.82 -12.32 -11.71
CA SER A 135 -2.03 -11.13 -12.00
C SER A 135 -1.11 -11.34 -13.20
N GLU A 136 -1.20 -10.46 -14.19
CA GLU A 136 -0.25 -10.40 -15.32
C GLU A 136 1.14 -9.94 -14.87
N ALA A 137 1.19 -9.06 -13.85
CA ALA A 137 2.45 -8.61 -13.26
C ALA A 137 3.21 -9.75 -12.57
N LEU A 138 2.50 -10.76 -12.04
CA LEU A 138 3.07 -11.90 -11.31
C LEU A 138 3.09 -13.21 -12.11
N LYS A 139 2.56 -13.25 -13.32
CA LYS A 139 2.36 -14.49 -14.10
C LYS A 139 3.62 -15.32 -14.28
N ASP A 140 4.75 -14.67 -14.54
CA ASP A 140 6.02 -15.35 -14.76
C ASP A 140 6.62 -15.93 -13.47
N TYR A 141 6.08 -15.55 -12.31
CA TYR A 141 6.56 -15.95 -10.99
C TYR A 141 5.60 -16.87 -10.24
N ARG A 142 4.50 -17.32 -10.86
CA ARG A 142 3.48 -18.15 -10.19
C ARG A 142 4.04 -19.38 -9.51
N VAL A 143 4.95 -20.09 -10.19
CA VAL A 143 5.58 -21.30 -9.64
C VAL A 143 6.46 -20.94 -8.45
N ILE A 144 7.30 -19.90 -8.57
CA ILE A 144 8.17 -19.46 -7.48
C ILE A 144 7.36 -19.01 -6.26
N ILE A 145 6.23 -18.31 -6.47
CA ILE A 145 5.34 -17.90 -5.36
C ILE A 145 4.75 -19.14 -4.68
N PHE A 146 4.31 -20.13 -5.46
CA PHE A 146 3.74 -21.36 -4.92
C PHE A 146 4.78 -22.15 -4.11
N GLU A 147 5.99 -22.37 -4.68
CA GLU A 147 7.09 -23.04 -4.01
C GLU A 147 7.55 -22.28 -2.74
N ALA A 148 7.49 -20.96 -2.73
CA ALA A 148 7.79 -20.17 -1.54
C ALA A 148 6.72 -20.38 -0.45
N ILE A 149 5.43 -20.48 -0.81
CA ILE A 149 4.34 -20.80 0.12
C ILE A 149 4.54 -22.20 0.69
N GLU A 150 4.81 -23.21 -0.15
CA GLU A 150 5.12 -24.57 0.31
C GLU A 150 6.32 -24.59 1.26
N SER A 151 7.43 -23.96 0.84
CA SER A 151 8.65 -23.86 1.66
C SER A 151 8.37 -23.24 3.02
N PHE A 152 7.51 -22.20 3.07
CA PHE A 152 7.11 -21.58 4.32
C PHE A 152 6.39 -22.57 5.24
N TYR A 153 5.40 -23.32 4.74
CA TYR A 153 4.68 -24.29 5.55
C TYR A 153 5.49 -25.56 5.85
N MET A 154 6.54 -25.83 5.08
CA MET A 154 7.55 -26.85 5.41
C MET A 154 8.52 -26.41 6.51
N GLY A 155 8.49 -25.13 6.97
CA GLY A 155 9.43 -24.59 7.94
C GLY A 155 10.80 -24.22 7.34
N LEU A 156 10.83 -23.93 6.03
CA LEU A 156 12.02 -23.47 5.30
C LEU A 156 11.96 -21.93 5.13
N ASP A 157 11.90 -21.21 6.24
CA ASP A 157 11.59 -19.77 6.26
C ASP A 157 12.60 -18.93 5.45
N HIS A 158 13.89 -19.20 5.56
CA HIS A 158 14.89 -18.51 4.77
C HIS A 158 14.65 -18.65 3.27
N VAL A 159 14.37 -19.89 2.81
CA VAL A 159 14.11 -20.19 1.39
C VAL A 159 12.85 -19.45 0.92
N ALA A 160 11.77 -19.55 1.70
CA ALA A 160 10.50 -18.90 1.37
C ALA A 160 10.64 -17.38 1.23
N ILE A 161 11.30 -16.73 2.20
CA ILE A 161 11.47 -15.28 2.21
C ILE A 161 12.41 -14.82 1.09
N MET A 162 13.56 -15.49 0.92
CA MET A 162 14.52 -15.15 -0.13
C MET A 162 13.92 -15.31 -1.52
N SER A 163 13.09 -16.32 -1.75
CA SER A 163 12.43 -16.53 -3.05
C SER A 163 11.44 -15.43 -3.40
N LEU A 164 10.71 -14.88 -2.41
CA LEU A 164 9.71 -13.85 -2.66
C LEU A 164 10.28 -12.44 -2.86
N ILE A 165 11.44 -12.11 -2.32
CA ILE A 165 12.03 -10.76 -2.48
C ILE A 165 12.25 -10.40 -3.97
N PRO A 166 12.92 -11.24 -4.79
CA PRO A 166 13.04 -10.98 -6.22
C PRO A 166 11.70 -10.95 -6.95
N VAL A 167 10.71 -11.73 -6.49
CA VAL A 167 9.36 -11.73 -7.06
C VAL A 167 8.67 -10.38 -6.87
N VAL A 168 8.80 -9.77 -5.69
CA VAL A 168 8.26 -8.41 -5.45
C VAL A 168 8.90 -7.41 -6.42
N GLU A 169 10.22 -7.45 -6.61
CA GLU A 169 10.91 -6.56 -7.55
C GLU A 169 10.48 -6.80 -9.00
N GLY A 170 10.44 -8.05 -9.41
CA GLY A 170 10.03 -8.45 -10.76
C GLY A 170 8.57 -8.09 -11.03
N GLY A 171 7.69 -8.41 -10.08
CA GLY A 171 6.26 -8.07 -10.15
C GLY A 171 6.02 -6.57 -10.21
N LEU A 172 6.73 -5.79 -9.39
CA LEU A 172 6.63 -4.32 -9.43
C LEU A 172 7.14 -3.75 -10.76
N ARG A 173 8.21 -4.31 -11.32
CA ARG A 173 8.73 -3.92 -12.65
C ARG A 173 7.72 -4.22 -13.75
N ASN A 174 7.13 -5.41 -13.74
CA ASN A 174 6.10 -5.80 -14.68
C ASN A 174 4.85 -4.91 -14.54
N LEU A 175 4.37 -4.68 -13.32
CA LEU A 175 3.25 -3.79 -13.03
C LEU A 175 3.47 -2.38 -13.59
N GLN A 176 4.64 -1.79 -13.32
CA GLN A 176 4.97 -0.45 -13.81
C GLN A 176 5.07 -0.40 -15.34
N SER A 177 5.59 -1.46 -15.97
CA SER A 177 5.57 -1.60 -17.43
C SER A 177 4.14 -1.69 -17.98
N LEU A 178 3.26 -2.45 -17.35
CA LEU A 178 1.85 -2.57 -17.77
C LEU A 178 1.09 -1.24 -17.62
N VAL A 179 1.28 -0.54 -16.51
CA VAL A 179 0.52 0.68 -16.21
C VAL A 179 1.07 1.91 -16.92
N LEU A 180 2.39 2.01 -17.10
CA LEU A 180 3.07 3.18 -17.64
C LEU A 180 3.54 3.00 -19.09
N GLY A 181 3.47 1.79 -19.65
CA GLY A 181 3.99 1.49 -20.99
C GLY A 181 5.52 1.56 -21.10
N GLU A 182 6.26 1.56 -19.96
CA GLU A 182 7.71 1.67 -19.95
C GLU A 182 8.40 0.30 -20.06
N GLY A 183 9.63 0.30 -20.60
CA GLY A 183 10.43 -0.92 -20.75
C GLY A 183 10.82 -1.56 -19.40
N LYS A 184 10.95 -2.91 -19.40
CA LYS A 184 11.29 -3.75 -18.23
C LYS A 184 12.77 -3.69 -17.80
N GLY A 185 13.49 -2.59 -18.07
CA GLY A 185 14.91 -2.47 -17.75
C GLY A 185 15.24 -2.57 -16.26
N ASN A 186 16.54 -2.70 -15.94
CA ASN A 186 16.99 -2.69 -14.55
C ASN A 186 16.74 -1.31 -13.92
N VAL A 187 16.04 -1.26 -12.80
CA VAL A 187 15.53 -0.02 -12.20
C VAL A 187 16.00 0.08 -10.76
N LYS A 188 16.60 1.22 -10.41
CA LYS A 188 16.97 1.52 -9.01
C LYS A 188 15.72 1.74 -8.15
N GLY A 189 15.82 1.48 -6.83
CA GLY A 189 14.71 1.64 -5.89
C GLY A 189 14.05 3.01 -5.92
N GLU A 190 14.82 4.09 -6.07
CA GLU A 190 14.32 5.46 -6.21
C GLU A 190 13.41 5.66 -7.42
N ILE A 191 13.71 4.97 -8.54
CA ILE A 191 12.89 5.02 -9.75
C ILE A 191 11.57 4.27 -9.53
N PHE A 192 11.58 3.13 -8.84
CA PHE A 192 10.37 2.43 -8.45
C PHE A 192 9.44 3.32 -7.61
N GLU A 193 10.00 3.99 -6.60
CA GLU A 193 9.25 4.92 -5.74
C GLU A 193 8.67 6.09 -6.55
N LYS A 194 9.46 6.68 -7.44
CA LYS A 194 9.03 7.79 -8.30
C LYS A 194 7.87 7.37 -9.23
N ARG A 195 7.95 6.16 -9.78
CA ARG A 195 6.88 5.59 -10.63
C ARG A 195 5.60 5.31 -9.84
N LEU A 196 5.71 4.76 -8.61
CA LEU A 196 4.56 4.58 -7.73
C LEU A 196 3.89 5.93 -7.41
N LYS A 197 4.67 6.97 -7.14
CA LYS A 197 4.17 8.33 -6.95
C LYS A 197 3.44 8.85 -8.19
N PHE A 198 3.96 8.59 -9.37
CA PHE A 198 3.31 8.96 -10.62
C PHE A 198 1.98 8.23 -10.82
N ILE A 199 1.94 6.91 -10.59
CA ILE A 199 0.71 6.10 -10.69
C ILE A 199 -0.36 6.63 -9.72
N LEU A 200 0.02 6.90 -8.46
CA LEU A 200 -0.84 7.48 -7.45
C LEU A 200 -1.45 8.81 -7.92
N LYS A 201 -0.62 9.74 -8.40
CA LYS A 201 -1.05 11.06 -8.87
C LYS A 201 -1.97 10.95 -10.10
N ASN A 202 -1.62 10.11 -11.05
CA ASN A 202 -2.44 9.87 -12.24
C ASN A 202 -3.81 9.29 -11.87
N TRP A 203 -3.86 8.37 -10.93
CA TRP A 203 -5.12 7.79 -10.48
C TRP A 203 -5.97 8.80 -9.70
N GLY A 204 -5.35 9.55 -8.80
CA GLY A 204 -6.03 10.60 -8.03
C GLY A 204 -6.56 11.76 -8.89
N SER A 205 -5.83 12.13 -9.95
CA SER A 205 -6.23 13.23 -10.83
C SER A 205 -7.53 12.95 -11.59
N ARG A 206 -7.89 11.69 -11.82
CA ARG A 206 -9.17 11.30 -12.45
C ARG A 206 -10.39 11.77 -11.66
N ARG A 207 -10.26 11.90 -10.33
CA ARG A 207 -11.35 12.40 -9.45
C ARG A 207 -11.61 13.89 -9.59
N VAL A 208 -10.67 14.61 -10.17
CA VAL A 208 -10.71 16.07 -10.34
C VAL A 208 -10.45 16.47 -11.80
N SER A 209 -10.70 15.56 -12.75
CA SER A 209 -10.53 15.80 -14.19
C SER A 209 -11.40 16.94 -14.72
N ASP A 210 -12.54 17.19 -14.09
CA ASP A 210 -13.49 18.23 -14.47
C ASP A 210 -13.09 19.63 -13.99
N TYR A 211 -11.96 19.75 -13.27
CA TYR A 211 -11.47 21.01 -12.72
C TYR A 211 -10.15 21.42 -13.37
N ASP A 212 -10.08 22.65 -13.84
CA ASP A 212 -8.85 23.23 -14.41
C ASP A 212 -7.81 23.55 -13.35
N TRP A 213 -8.25 23.80 -12.12
CA TRP A 213 -7.38 23.97 -10.95
C TRP A 213 -7.99 23.33 -9.71
N HIS A 214 -7.12 22.75 -8.88
CA HIS A 214 -7.47 22.12 -7.60
C HIS A 214 -6.24 22.11 -6.67
N PRO A 215 -6.40 21.84 -5.35
CA PRO A 215 -5.31 21.87 -4.38
C PRO A 215 -4.11 20.97 -4.68
N GLY A 216 -4.28 19.90 -5.47
CA GLY A 216 -3.20 19.02 -5.93
C GLY A 216 -2.32 19.59 -7.04
N ARG A 217 -2.63 20.77 -7.61
CA ARG A 217 -1.84 21.41 -8.70
C ARG A 217 -0.90 22.49 -8.19
N TYR A 218 -0.17 22.22 -7.12
CA TYR A 218 0.81 23.17 -6.60
C TYR A 218 2.20 23.08 -7.24
N GLY A 219 2.49 21.99 -7.96
CA GLY A 219 3.85 21.68 -8.43
C GLY A 219 4.79 21.27 -7.30
N VAL A 220 4.26 20.88 -6.13
CA VAL A 220 5.00 20.35 -4.98
C VAL A 220 4.52 18.94 -4.73
N ASP A 221 5.37 17.98 -5.04
CA ASP A 221 5.03 16.55 -5.03
C ASP A 221 4.36 16.07 -3.73
N ASP A 222 4.88 16.51 -2.58
CA ASP A 222 4.34 16.04 -1.29
C ASP A 222 2.91 16.57 -1.03
N ILE A 223 2.63 17.82 -1.44
CA ILE A 223 1.28 18.40 -1.35
C ILE A 223 0.33 17.68 -2.30
N GLU A 224 0.77 17.40 -3.53
CA GLU A 224 -0.04 16.68 -4.52
C GLU A 224 -0.36 15.24 -4.06
N VAL A 225 0.63 14.53 -3.56
CA VAL A 225 0.45 13.18 -3.00
C VAL A 225 -0.55 13.22 -1.86
N ASP A 226 -0.37 14.16 -0.92
CA ASP A 226 -1.26 14.27 0.24
C ASP A 226 -2.69 14.62 -0.18
N PHE A 227 -2.87 15.57 -1.09
CA PHE A 227 -4.17 15.91 -1.66
C PHE A 227 -4.86 14.68 -2.29
N TYR A 228 -4.18 13.99 -3.21
CA TYR A 228 -4.79 12.85 -3.91
C TYR A 228 -5.10 11.68 -3.00
N THR A 229 -4.30 11.42 -1.97
CA THR A 229 -4.58 10.37 -0.99
C THR A 229 -5.78 10.69 -0.10
N HIS A 230 -6.15 11.97 0.05
CA HIS A 230 -7.35 12.36 0.78
C HIS A 230 -8.64 12.20 -0.02
N ILE A 231 -8.61 12.45 -1.32
CA ILE A 231 -9.81 12.43 -2.16
C ILE A 231 -10.02 11.12 -2.91
N CYS A 232 -8.99 10.29 -3.01
CA CYS A 232 -9.02 9.05 -3.79
C CYS A 232 -8.51 7.86 -2.95
N PRO A 233 -9.40 6.96 -2.49
CA PRO A 233 -9.02 5.79 -1.71
C PRO A 233 -7.99 4.89 -2.40
N GLN A 234 -8.06 4.76 -3.72
CA GLN A 234 -7.11 3.98 -4.50
C GLN A 234 -5.70 4.58 -4.43
N SER A 235 -5.60 5.90 -4.57
CA SER A 235 -4.34 6.63 -4.40
C SER A 235 -3.79 6.49 -2.99
N ASP A 236 -4.65 6.45 -1.99
CA ASP A 236 -4.26 6.25 -0.59
C ASP A 236 -3.64 4.86 -0.37
N VAL A 237 -4.22 3.80 -0.93
CA VAL A 237 -3.65 2.44 -0.87
C VAL A 237 -2.33 2.34 -1.64
N ILE A 238 -2.22 2.98 -2.82
CA ILE A 238 -0.95 3.04 -3.57
C ILE A 238 0.13 3.73 -2.73
N ASN A 239 -0.23 4.79 -2.00
CA ASN A 239 0.68 5.49 -1.10
C ASN A 239 1.14 4.61 0.08
N CYS A 240 0.28 3.75 0.62
CA CYS A 240 0.66 2.78 1.63
C CYS A 240 1.81 1.88 1.14
N PHE A 241 1.66 1.32 -0.06
CA PHE A 241 2.72 0.51 -0.65
C PHE A 241 4.00 1.32 -0.92
N ARG A 242 3.88 2.53 -1.46
CA ARG A 242 5.01 3.43 -1.69
C ARG A 242 5.79 3.72 -0.41
N LEU A 243 5.09 3.99 0.69
CA LEU A 243 5.69 4.24 2.01
C LEU A 243 6.40 3.01 2.56
N PHE A 244 5.77 1.83 2.48
CA PHE A 244 6.39 0.57 2.87
C PHE A 244 7.64 0.28 2.02
N PHE A 245 7.52 0.40 0.70
CA PHE A 245 8.62 0.18 -0.23
C PHE A 245 9.83 1.05 0.11
N LYS A 246 9.62 2.37 0.26
CA LYS A 246 10.68 3.35 0.53
C LYS A 246 11.29 3.19 1.92
N ASN A 247 10.46 3.06 2.95
CA ASN A 247 10.91 3.17 4.34
C ASN A 247 11.25 1.82 4.99
N VAL A 248 10.86 0.70 4.37
CA VAL A 248 11.12 -0.64 4.89
C VAL A 248 11.94 -1.46 3.90
N LEU A 249 11.39 -1.77 2.74
CA LEU A 249 11.99 -2.72 1.81
C LEU A 249 13.30 -2.19 1.19
N TYR A 250 13.35 -0.90 0.84
CA TYR A 250 14.50 -0.22 0.22
C TYR A 250 15.15 0.83 1.11
N ARG A 251 14.97 0.72 2.43
CA ARG A 251 15.65 1.59 3.38
C ARG A 251 17.15 1.43 3.27
N THR A 252 17.91 2.54 3.35
CA THR A 252 19.37 2.53 3.37
C THR A 252 19.92 1.81 4.61
N THR A 253 21.01 1.06 4.46
CA THR A 253 21.62 0.21 5.51
C THR A 253 22.28 0.99 6.64
N GLU A 254 22.51 2.28 6.49
CA GLU A 254 23.11 3.15 7.52
C GLU A 254 22.22 3.32 8.77
N SER A 255 20.93 3.07 8.67
CA SER A 255 19.99 3.07 9.79
C SER A 255 19.92 1.66 10.40
N ASN A 256 21.00 1.21 11.01
CA ASN A 256 21.11 -0.11 11.65
C ASN A 256 20.12 -0.28 12.82
N SER A 257 19.06 -0.94 12.55
CA SER A 257 18.35 -1.73 13.54
C SER A 257 17.91 -3.00 12.84
N GLY A 258 18.27 -4.17 13.32
CA GLY A 258 18.03 -5.50 12.77
C GLY A 258 16.59 -5.76 12.33
N GLY A 259 16.18 -5.10 11.28
CA GLY A 259 14.83 -5.11 10.75
C GLY A 259 14.77 -5.72 9.36
N PHE A 260 13.59 -6.10 8.97
CA PHE A 260 13.29 -6.59 7.64
C PHE A 260 13.68 -5.55 6.57
N ASN A 261 14.67 -5.88 5.73
CA ASN A 261 15.21 -5.02 4.68
C ASN A 261 15.72 -5.90 3.51
N ARG A 262 15.34 -5.53 2.29
CA ARG A 262 15.76 -6.27 1.08
C ARG A 262 17.27 -6.42 0.96
N HIS A 263 18.03 -5.36 1.21
CA HIS A 263 19.49 -5.39 1.06
C HIS A 263 20.15 -6.36 2.06
N VAL A 264 19.71 -6.34 3.31
CA VAL A 264 20.19 -7.25 4.35
C VAL A 264 19.92 -8.70 3.97
N ILE A 265 18.72 -9.00 3.46
CA ILE A 265 18.30 -10.36 3.12
C ILE A 265 19.02 -10.87 1.87
N VAL A 266 19.01 -10.11 0.77
CA VAL A 266 19.57 -10.54 -0.52
C VAL A 266 21.09 -10.70 -0.46
N HIS A 267 21.76 -9.85 0.31
CA HIS A 267 23.22 -9.91 0.46
C HIS A 267 23.69 -10.69 1.69
N MET A 268 22.77 -11.35 2.39
CA MET A 268 23.05 -12.16 3.59
C MET A 268 23.88 -11.39 4.65
N LEU A 269 23.59 -10.09 4.82
CA LEU A 269 24.26 -9.24 5.81
C LEU A 269 23.78 -9.52 7.24
N GLY A 270 22.72 -10.29 7.40
CA GLY A 270 22.19 -10.86 8.63
C GLY A 270 21.49 -12.17 8.33
N ASN A 271 21.41 -13.04 9.32
CA ASN A 271 20.78 -14.37 9.22
C ASN A 271 19.53 -14.52 10.08
N ASP A 272 19.07 -13.45 10.71
CA ASP A 272 17.93 -13.42 11.65
C ASP A 272 16.60 -13.06 10.99
N PHE A 273 16.53 -13.11 9.66
CA PHE A 273 15.34 -12.76 8.91
C PHE A 273 14.32 -13.91 8.74
N ASN A 274 14.61 -15.09 9.25
CA ASN A 274 13.78 -16.30 9.14
C ASN A 274 12.52 -16.31 10.04
N LYS A 275 12.10 -15.16 10.54
CA LYS A 275 10.86 -15.03 11.32
C LYS A 275 9.65 -15.19 10.40
N PRO A 276 8.61 -15.97 10.80
CA PRO A 276 7.38 -16.13 10.02
C PRO A 276 6.73 -14.81 9.59
N ALA A 277 6.74 -13.82 10.46
CA ALA A 277 6.25 -12.48 10.16
C ALA A 277 6.93 -11.84 8.94
N ASN A 278 8.20 -12.16 8.65
CA ASN A 278 8.91 -11.64 7.48
C ASN A 278 8.38 -12.23 6.17
N PHE A 279 7.95 -13.51 6.18
CA PHE A 279 7.24 -14.09 5.03
C PHE A 279 5.97 -13.29 4.75
N TYR A 280 5.14 -13.05 5.75
CA TYR A 280 3.89 -12.30 5.56
C TYR A 280 4.11 -10.84 5.16
N ARG A 281 5.20 -10.20 5.60
CA ARG A 281 5.57 -8.85 5.12
C ARG A 281 5.80 -8.83 3.60
N VAL A 282 6.54 -9.81 3.08
CA VAL A 282 6.77 -9.94 1.62
C VAL A 282 5.49 -10.35 0.90
N PHE A 283 4.77 -11.30 1.46
CA PHE A 283 3.50 -11.79 0.92
C PHE A 283 2.48 -10.65 0.76
N LEU A 284 2.36 -9.78 1.78
CA LEU A 284 1.52 -8.59 1.72
C LEU A 284 1.99 -7.58 0.65
N ALA A 285 3.28 -7.48 0.39
CA ALA A 285 3.77 -6.63 -0.70
C ALA A 285 3.23 -7.10 -2.06
N LEU A 286 3.06 -8.42 -2.28
CA LEU A 286 2.44 -8.96 -3.49
C LEU A 286 0.96 -8.59 -3.57
N THR A 287 0.24 -8.53 -2.45
CA THR A 287 -1.18 -8.09 -2.47
C THR A 287 -1.33 -6.64 -2.92
N HIS A 288 -0.38 -5.77 -2.58
CA HIS A 288 -0.37 -4.39 -3.08
C HIS A 288 -0.09 -4.32 -4.59
N ILE A 289 0.77 -5.18 -5.13
CA ILE A 289 1.00 -5.27 -6.58
C ILE A 289 -0.31 -5.66 -7.28
N THR A 290 -1.00 -6.69 -6.80
CA THR A 290 -2.27 -7.13 -7.38
C THR A 290 -3.37 -6.09 -7.23
N PHE A 291 -3.42 -5.37 -6.12
CA PHE A 291 -4.37 -4.28 -5.93
C PHE A 291 -4.16 -3.16 -6.97
N ILE A 292 -2.92 -2.71 -7.16
CA ILE A 292 -2.62 -1.65 -8.14
C ILE A 292 -2.96 -2.14 -9.56
N GLU A 293 -2.67 -3.39 -9.88
CA GLU A 293 -3.03 -3.98 -11.17
C GLU A 293 -4.54 -4.05 -11.37
N SER A 294 -5.32 -4.41 -10.34
CA SER A 294 -6.79 -4.52 -10.42
C SER A 294 -7.49 -3.21 -10.78
N LEU A 295 -6.81 -2.08 -10.66
CA LEU A 295 -7.34 -0.78 -11.06
C LEU A 295 -7.43 -0.63 -12.60
N THR A 296 -6.70 -1.45 -13.35
CA THR A 296 -6.63 -1.40 -14.83
C THR A 296 -6.85 -2.76 -15.48
N ASN A 297 -6.80 -3.85 -14.73
CA ASN A 297 -6.96 -5.22 -15.21
C ASN A 297 -8.11 -5.92 -14.49
N GLU A 298 -9.24 -6.08 -15.15
CA GLU A 298 -10.45 -6.71 -14.61
C GLU A 298 -10.28 -8.20 -14.26
N SER A 299 -9.24 -8.86 -14.77
CA SER A 299 -8.93 -10.26 -14.44
C SER A 299 -8.47 -10.43 -12.98
N VAL A 300 -7.97 -9.35 -12.36
CA VAL A 300 -7.56 -9.32 -10.95
C VAL A 300 -8.70 -8.70 -10.13
N PRO A 301 -9.27 -9.42 -9.16
CA PRO A 301 -10.37 -8.89 -8.37
C PRO A 301 -9.96 -7.65 -7.55
N PHE A 302 -10.81 -6.63 -7.55
CA PHE A 302 -10.61 -5.42 -6.77
C PHE A 302 -11.02 -5.57 -5.29
N PHE A 303 -12.03 -6.42 -5.04
CA PHE A 303 -12.56 -6.68 -3.69
C PHE A 303 -12.28 -8.11 -3.24
N TRP A 304 -12.38 -8.35 -1.93
CA TRP A 304 -12.30 -9.69 -1.38
C TRP A 304 -13.38 -10.62 -1.98
N GLN A 305 -12.92 -11.74 -2.54
CA GLN A 305 -13.76 -12.70 -3.25
C GLN A 305 -14.24 -13.86 -2.38
N GLY A 306 -13.87 -13.87 -1.10
CA GLY A 306 -14.15 -14.98 -0.20
C GLY A 306 -13.34 -16.24 -0.51
N TYR A 307 -13.64 -17.29 0.25
CA TYR A 307 -13.10 -18.63 0.03
C TYR A 307 -13.94 -19.40 -0.99
N ASN A 308 -13.29 -20.29 -1.73
CA ASN A 308 -13.94 -21.27 -2.59
C ASN A 308 -13.38 -22.68 -2.31
N ASP A 309 -13.93 -23.70 -2.96
CA ASP A 309 -13.51 -25.09 -2.75
C ASP A 309 -12.04 -25.31 -3.15
N GLU A 310 -11.55 -24.62 -4.17
CA GLU A 310 -10.15 -24.71 -4.59
C GLU A 310 -9.22 -24.15 -3.54
N SER A 311 -9.54 -22.99 -2.95
CA SER A 311 -8.73 -22.39 -1.88
C SER A 311 -8.74 -23.26 -0.61
N ARG A 312 -9.85 -23.88 -0.28
CA ARG A 312 -9.94 -24.84 0.84
C ARG A 312 -9.13 -26.11 0.57
N LYS A 313 -9.19 -26.65 -0.65
CA LYS A 313 -8.36 -27.82 -1.05
C LYS A 313 -6.87 -27.48 -0.96
N LEU A 314 -6.46 -26.32 -1.47
CA LEU A 314 -5.07 -25.89 -1.35
C LEU A 314 -4.69 -25.64 0.11
N GLY A 315 -5.54 -24.99 0.90
CA GLY A 315 -5.32 -24.82 2.34
C GLY A 315 -5.17 -26.14 3.07
N GLN A 316 -5.96 -27.17 2.71
CA GLN A 316 -5.81 -28.53 3.25
C GLN A 316 -4.47 -29.15 2.86
N TYR A 317 -4.06 -29.02 1.59
CA TYR A 317 -2.74 -29.47 1.15
C TYR A 317 -1.60 -28.80 1.94
N LEU A 318 -1.68 -27.49 2.20
CA LEU A 318 -0.70 -26.79 3.00
C LEU A 318 -0.66 -27.28 4.45
N ARG A 319 -1.81 -27.66 5.03
CA ARG A 319 -1.87 -28.31 6.36
C ARG A 319 -1.19 -29.67 6.33
N ASP A 320 -1.45 -30.47 5.31
CA ASP A 320 -0.91 -31.83 5.19
C ASP A 320 0.62 -31.82 5.06
N ILE A 321 1.19 -30.93 4.22
CA ILE A 321 2.64 -30.78 4.14
C ILE A 321 3.26 -30.23 5.43
N SER A 322 2.59 -29.31 6.10
CA SER A 322 3.04 -28.79 7.39
C SER A 322 3.11 -29.90 8.45
N MET A 323 2.08 -30.77 8.52
CA MET A 323 2.07 -31.92 9.44
C MET A 323 3.13 -32.95 9.07
N ALA A 324 3.34 -33.25 7.78
CA ALA A 324 4.37 -34.18 7.33
C ALA A 324 5.79 -33.76 7.74
N MET A 325 6.02 -32.47 7.95
CA MET A 325 7.32 -31.92 8.36
C MET A 325 7.58 -31.95 9.88
N ASP A 326 6.68 -32.49 10.69
CA ASP A 326 6.87 -32.55 12.15
C ASP A 326 8.10 -33.37 12.55
N GLY A 327 8.40 -34.44 11.83
CA GLY A 327 9.62 -35.22 12.03
C GLY A 327 10.88 -34.40 11.82
N ARG A 328 10.91 -33.58 10.76
CA ARG A 328 12.01 -32.66 10.48
C ARG A 328 12.15 -31.60 11.57
N ARG A 329 11.08 -31.03 12.05
CA ARG A 329 11.11 -30.02 13.13
C ARG A 329 11.71 -30.57 14.41
N LYS A 330 11.29 -31.79 14.81
CA LYS A 330 11.84 -32.50 15.97
C LYS A 330 13.34 -32.77 15.78
N PHE A 331 13.74 -33.20 14.59
CA PHE A 331 15.15 -33.47 14.26
C PHE A 331 16.02 -32.21 14.35
N ILE A 332 15.59 -31.09 13.73
CA ILE A 332 16.30 -29.82 13.77
C ILE A 332 16.46 -29.30 15.19
N LYS A 333 15.42 -29.43 16.02
CA LYS A 333 15.45 -29.03 17.43
C LYS A 333 16.51 -29.79 18.22
N CYS A 334 16.77 -31.05 17.89
CA CYS A 334 17.83 -31.83 18.53
C CYS A 334 19.25 -31.29 18.23
N PHE A 335 19.43 -30.56 17.13
CA PHE A 335 20.69 -29.91 16.76
C PHE A 335 20.80 -28.46 17.25
N GLY A 336 19.84 -27.99 18.07
CA GLY A 336 19.85 -26.63 18.58
C GLY A 336 19.70 -25.53 17.53
N LEU A 337 19.19 -25.84 16.33
CA LEU A 337 18.90 -24.88 15.30
C LEU A 337 17.60 -24.13 15.64
N PRO A 338 17.56 -22.80 15.46
CA PRO A 338 16.38 -22.03 15.78
C PRO A 338 15.20 -22.42 14.87
N GLU A 339 14.06 -22.68 15.48
CA GLU A 339 12.81 -22.93 14.78
C GLU A 339 11.74 -21.97 15.31
N TYR A 340 10.98 -21.38 14.41
CA TYR A 340 9.84 -20.55 14.76
C TYR A 340 8.55 -21.35 14.63
N PRO A 341 7.70 -21.37 15.68
CA PRO A 341 6.41 -22.04 15.60
C PRO A 341 5.54 -21.38 14.52
N LYS A 342 4.92 -22.23 13.70
CA LYS A 342 3.88 -21.82 12.76
C LYS A 342 2.53 -21.97 13.45
N ALA A 343 1.68 -20.97 13.29
CA ALA A 343 0.31 -21.02 13.80
C ALA A 343 -0.53 -22.08 13.07
#